data_bae77e4ffa801735e3b62bea5759e2be
#
_entry.id   bae77e4ffa801735e3b62bea5759e2be
#
_cell.length_a   1.000
_cell.length_b   1.000
_cell.length_c   1.000
_cell.angle_alpha   90.00
_cell.angle_beta   90.00
_cell.angle_gamma   90.00
#
_symmetry.space_group_name_H-M   'P 1'
#
loop_
_entity.id
_entity.type
_entity.pdbx_description
1 polymer ?
#
loop_
_entity_poly.entity_id
_entity_poly.type
_entity_poly.pdbx_seq_one_letter_code
_entity_poly.pdbx_strand_id
1 'polypeptide(L)'
;MEIGILSLGDHVPNPHTGVRNSQQDRLRSIVDSAVAGEDMGFSMIALGEHHFNDYIISSPELMLAAIAERTERMRLATAVTLLATADPVKVAEDFATLDLLSNGRAEIVVGRGINPETYAAFGGLDPKQGHAIMAEKIQLLDQLWSSKEPFSWSGEFRGPLDNVQLKPSPLAGAPRLWMGTGTTEESVRRTATQGLPLMLPSIFARIDTWGPLVKIYRELMEEQGKQPIVGSCSYIHVAEDGQTAREQWRPYLTGYVSWARNLLGSKAPVDYQDLIEGTALCGNPEEVLDRMGTFKDVIDPDIHLAAFDCGALPHEMLIDTMALFASEVMPKL
;
A
#
# COMPACT_ATOMS: atom_id res chain seq x y z
N MET A 1 10.46 13.29 -6.11
CA MET A 1 9.71 12.21 -5.42
C MET A 1 8.23 12.39 -5.70
N GLU A 2 7.55 11.37 -6.20
CA GLU A 2 6.09 11.42 -6.35
C GLU A 2 5.39 11.16 -5.01
N ILE A 3 4.19 11.69 -4.83
CA ILE A 3 3.37 11.46 -3.64
C ILE A 3 2.07 10.77 -4.03
N GLY A 4 1.79 9.65 -3.36
CA GLY A 4 0.52 8.94 -3.45
C GLY A 4 -0.22 8.93 -2.11
N ILE A 5 -1.46 8.48 -2.13
CA ILE A 5 -2.30 8.28 -0.94
C ILE A 5 -2.30 6.79 -0.60
N LEU A 6 -2.22 6.45 0.69
CA LEU A 6 -2.41 5.10 1.20
C LEU A 6 -3.64 5.07 2.10
N SER A 7 -4.56 4.14 1.85
CA SER A 7 -5.61 3.79 2.81
C SER A 7 -5.57 2.30 3.13
N LEU A 8 -5.50 1.98 4.40
CA LEU A 8 -5.61 0.60 4.89
C LEU A 8 -7.06 0.22 5.22
N GLY A 9 -7.96 1.20 5.22
CA GLY A 9 -9.39 0.98 5.43
C GLY A 9 -9.77 0.61 6.86
N ASP A 10 -9.06 1.14 7.86
CA ASP A 10 -9.43 0.95 9.26
C ASP A 10 -10.83 1.49 9.55
N HIS A 11 -11.60 0.73 10.34
CA HIS A 11 -12.97 1.04 10.73
C HIS A 11 -13.10 0.96 12.24
N VAL A 12 -12.40 1.87 12.91
CA VAL A 12 -12.36 1.98 14.36
C VAL A 12 -13.34 3.04 14.86
N PRO A 13 -13.77 2.99 16.13
CA PRO A 13 -14.60 4.06 16.70
C PRO A 13 -13.80 5.37 16.84
N ASN A 14 -14.49 6.49 16.65
CA ASN A 14 -13.92 7.81 16.90
C ASN A 14 -13.49 7.92 18.40
N PRO A 15 -12.25 8.30 18.68
CA PRO A 15 -11.69 8.27 20.03
C PRO A 15 -12.36 9.27 21.00
N HIS A 16 -13.04 10.30 20.50
CA HIS A 16 -13.72 11.29 21.34
C HIS A 16 -15.17 10.91 21.65
N THR A 17 -15.86 10.27 20.70
CA THR A 17 -17.30 9.99 20.83
C THR A 17 -17.60 8.52 21.10
N GLY A 18 -16.65 7.62 20.83
CA GLY A 18 -16.86 6.18 20.86
C GLY A 18 -17.75 5.67 19.72
N VAL A 19 -18.21 6.53 18.84
CA VAL A 19 -19.11 6.18 17.73
C VAL A 19 -18.29 5.71 16.53
N ARG A 20 -18.72 4.63 15.90
CA ARG A 20 -18.18 4.10 14.65
C ARG A 20 -19.11 4.49 13.50
N ASN A 21 -18.59 5.04 12.43
CA ASN A 21 -19.35 5.31 11.21
C ASN A 21 -19.88 4.00 10.61
N SER A 22 -20.85 4.07 9.72
CA SER A 22 -21.25 2.89 8.96
C SER A 22 -20.11 2.43 8.03
N GLN A 23 -20.03 1.12 7.75
CA GLN A 23 -19.06 0.60 6.77
C GLN A 23 -19.28 1.24 5.40
N GLN A 24 -20.53 1.50 5.01
CA GLN A 24 -20.88 2.17 3.78
C GLN A 24 -20.28 3.58 3.71
N ASP A 25 -20.41 4.37 4.76
CA ASP A 25 -19.88 5.74 4.80
C ASP A 25 -18.35 5.71 4.77
N ARG A 26 -17.72 4.78 5.50
CA ARG A 26 -16.26 4.63 5.50
C ARG A 26 -15.71 4.30 4.11
N LEU A 27 -16.29 3.31 3.41
CA LEU A 27 -15.84 2.95 2.06
C LEU A 27 -16.07 4.10 1.06
N ARG A 28 -17.18 4.81 1.15
CA ARG A 28 -17.45 6.00 0.31
C ARG A 28 -16.46 7.13 0.60
N SER A 29 -16.17 7.38 1.87
CA SER A 29 -15.17 8.39 2.27
C SER A 29 -13.79 8.12 1.66
N ILE A 30 -13.36 6.86 1.57
CA ILE A 30 -12.08 6.49 0.92
C ILE A 30 -12.13 6.82 -0.58
N VAL A 31 -13.22 6.48 -1.27
CA VAL A 31 -13.40 6.82 -2.69
C VAL A 31 -13.40 8.34 -2.89
N ASP A 32 -14.14 9.07 -2.06
CA ASP A 32 -14.23 10.54 -2.16
C ASP A 32 -12.87 11.22 -1.87
N SER A 33 -12.09 10.69 -0.92
CA SER A 33 -10.73 11.18 -0.62
C SER A 33 -9.78 10.94 -1.79
N ALA A 34 -9.90 9.81 -2.50
CA ALA A 34 -9.08 9.54 -3.68
C ALA A 34 -9.39 10.53 -4.81
N VAL A 35 -10.68 10.82 -5.05
CA VAL A 35 -11.10 11.80 -6.06
C VAL A 35 -10.59 13.21 -5.71
N ALA A 36 -10.80 13.66 -4.46
CA ALA A 36 -10.27 14.93 -3.99
C ALA A 36 -8.73 15.00 -4.09
N GLY A 37 -8.06 13.87 -3.81
CA GLY A 37 -6.61 13.75 -3.93
C GLY A 37 -6.10 13.90 -5.35
N GLU A 38 -6.81 13.40 -6.36
CA GLU A 38 -6.45 13.65 -7.76
C GLU A 38 -6.50 15.13 -8.10
N ASP A 39 -7.55 15.83 -7.65
CA ASP A 39 -7.69 17.29 -7.86
C ASP A 39 -6.58 18.09 -7.15
N MET A 40 -6.09 17.57 -6.02
CA MET A 40 -4.96 18.14 -5.28
C MET A 40 -3.58 17.78 -5.87
N GLY A 41 -3.51 16.88 -6.84
CA GLY A 41 -2.27 16.52 -7.53
C GLY A 41 -1.54 15.29 -6.98
N PHE A 42 -2.15 14.49 -6.14
CA PHE A 42 -1.59 13.18 -5.75
C PHE A 42 -1.53 12.23 -6.95
N SER A 43 -0.41 11.52 -7.10
CA SER A 43 -0.11 10.73 -8.30
C SER A 43 -0.66 9.30 -8.27
N MET A 44 -1.02 8.79 -7.08
CA MET A 44 -1.46 7.41 -6.87
C MET A 44 -2.40 7.31 -5.68
N ILE A 45 -3.37 6.38 -5.75
CA ILE A 45 -4.04 5.82 -4.58
C ILE A 45 -3.66 4.35 -4.42
N ALA A 46 -3.28 3.95 -3.23
CA ALA A 46 -2.95 2.57 -2.89
C ALA A 46 -3.86 2.06 -1.75
N LEU A 47 -4.51 0.92 -1.95
CA LEU A 47 -5.45 0.34 -1.00
C LEU A 47 -4.93 -0.98 -0.42
N GLY A 48 -4.95 -1.10 0.92
CA GLY A 48 -4.57 -2.33 1.61
C GLY A 48 -5.67 -3.38 1.57
N GLU A 49 -5.31 -4.66 1.43
CA GLU A 49 -6.24 -5.79 1.52
C GLU A 49 -6.17 -6.44 2.89
N HIS A 50 -7.33 -6.58 3.54
CA HIS A 50 -7.44 -7.21 4.85
C HIS A 50 -8.71 -8.05 4.95
N HIS A 51 -8.66 -9.13 5.75
CA HIS A 51 -9.77 -10.04 5.95
C HIS A 51 -10.00 -10.31 7.44
N PHE A 52 -11.26 -10.51 7.81
CA PHE A 52 -11.73 -10.99 9.14
C PHE A 52 -11.35 -10.08 10.33
N ASN A 53 -11.19 -8.78 10.09
CA ASN A 53 -10.92 -7.78 11.12
C ASN A 53 -11.55 -6.43 10.74
N ASP A 54 -11.32 -5.41 11.57
CA ASP A 54 -11.89 -4.06 11.36
C ASP A 54 -11.08 -3.20 10.37
N TYR A 55 -10.19 -3.76 9.55
CA TYR A 55 -9.81 -3.21 8.26
C TYR A 55 -10.81 -3.71 7.22
N ILE A 56 -11.65 -2.84 6.69
CA ILE A 56 -12.84 -3.26 5.91
C ILE A 56 -12.64 -3.32 4.40
N ILE A 57 -11.44 -3.07 3.91
CA ILE A 57 -11.11 -3.25 2.49
C ILE A 57 -10.70 -4.72 2.27
N SER A 58 -11.68 -5.55 1.89
CA SER A 58 -11.46 -6.97 1.58
C SER A 58 -11.37 -7.25 0.07
N SER A 59 -11.74 -6.29 -0.74
CA SER A 59 -11.72 -6.38 -2.22
C SER A 59 -11.26 -5.03 -2.77
N PRO A 60 -9.95 -4.72 -2.66
CA PRO A 60 -9.43 -3.42 -3.09
C PRO A 60 -9.65 -3.18 -4.57
N GLU A 61 -9.66 -4.20 -5.42
CA GLU A 61 -9.88 -4.09 -6.87
C GLU A 61 -11.26 -3.48 -7.19
N LEU A 62 -12.30 -3.84 -6.43
CA LEU A 62 -13.64 -3.27 -6.59
C LEU A 62 -13.68 -1.79 -6.21
N MET A 63 -12.97 -1.41 -5.17
CA MET A 63 -12.86 -0.01 -4.77
C MET A 63 -12.02 0.80 -5.76
N LEU A 64 -10.93 0.23 -6.26
CA LEU A 64 -10.11 0.87 -7.30
C LEU A 64 -10.91 1.06 -8.60
N ALA A 65 -11.77 0.12 -8.98
CA ALA A 65 -12.68 0.28 -10.11
C ALA A 65 -13.68 1.44 -9.91
N ALA A 66 -14.23 1.58 -8.70
CA ALA A 66 -15.11 2.72 -8.38
C ALA A 66 -14.36 4.07 -8.40
N ILE A 67 -13.08 4.10 -8.00
CA ILE A 67 -12.21 5.27 -8.10
C ILE A 67 -11.85 5.54 -9.56
N ALA A 68 -11.57 4.50 -10.35
CA ALA A 68 -11.21 4.61 -11.77
C ALA A 68 -12.24 5.41 -12.58
N GLU A 69 -13.54 5.16 -12.34
CA GLU A 69 -14.65 5.82 -13.01
C GLU A 69 -14.82 7.32 -12.61
N ARG A 70 -14.16 7.75 -11.55
CA ARG A 70 -14.26 9.11 -11.01
C ARG A 70 -12.94 9.88 -11.10
N THR A 71 -11.89 9.29 -11.66
CA THR A 71 -10.55 9.86 -11.81
C THR A 71 -10.02 9.63 -13.21
N GLU A 72 -9.08 10.47 -13.66
CA GLU A 72 -8.54 10.39 -15.03
C GLU A 72 -7.03 10.16 -15.10
N ARG A 73 -6.28 10.57 -14.08
CA ARG A 73 -4.81 10.65 -14.10
C ARG A 73 -4.14 9.80 -13.02
N MET A 74 -4.77 9.72 -11.84
CA MET A 74 -4.23 9.05 -10.67
C MET A 74 -4.01 7.55 -10.94
N ARG A 75 -2.82 7.02 -10.64
CA ARG A 75 -2.54 5.59 -10.69
C ARG A 75 -3.28 4.86 -9.56
N LEU A 76 -3.70 3.65 -9.85
CA LEU A 76 -4.58 2.86 -9.00
C LEU A 76 -3.85 1.59 -8.57
N ALA A 77 -3.46 1.50 -7.31
CA ALA A 77 -2.64 0.42 -6.79
C ALA A 77 -3.28 -0.27 -5.59
N THR A 78 -2.93 -1.52 -5.39
CA THR A 78 -3.07 -2.16 -4.07
C THR A 78 -1.81 -1.98 -3.24
N ALA A 79 -1.93 -2.04 -1.92
CA ALA A 79 -0.79 -2.02 -1.01
C ALA A 79 -1.13 -2.73 0.33
N VAL A 80 -1.18 -4.08 0.23
CA VAL A 80 -0.79 -5.01 -0.82
C VAL A 80 -1.95 -5.92 -1.21
N THR A 81 -1.96 -6.50 -2.42
CA THR A 81 -2.75 -7.70 -2.73
C THR A 81 -2.12 -8.91 -2.05
N LEU A 82 -2.89 -9.69 -1.31
CA LEU A 82 -2.43 -10.89 -0.58
C LEU A 82 -2.26 -12.08 -1.53
N LEU A 83 -1.31 -11.98 -2.47
CA LEU A 83 -1.17 -12.93 -3.59
C LEU A 83 -0.94 -14.37 -3.11
N ALA A 84 -0.31 -14.59 -1.95
CA ALA A 84 -0.13 -15.95 -1.43
C ALA A 84 -1.46 -16.69 -1.20
N THR A 85 -2.52 -15.97 -0.83
CA THR A 85 -3.85 -16.54 -0.56
C THR A 85 -4.85 -16.36 -1.70
N ALA A 86 -4.58 -15.46 -2.66
CA ALA A 86 -5.42 -15.25 -3.83
C ALA A 86 -5.12 -16.26 -4.96
N ASP A 87 -6.08 -16.51 -5.87
CA ASP A 87 -5.81 -17.24 -7.11
C ASP A 87 -5.19 -16.30 -8.14
N PRO A 88 -3.99 -16.58 -8.67
CA PRO A 88 -3.29 -15.68 -9.57
C PRO A 88 -4.02 -15.46 -10.90
N VAL A 89 -4.85 -16.41 -11.36
CA VAL A 89 -5.69 -16.23 -12.56
C VAL A 89 -6.74 -15.15 -12.30
N LYS A 90 -7.43 -15.24 -11.15
CA LYS A 90 -8.43 -14.23 -10.78
C LYS A 90 -7.82 -12.84 -10.61
N VAL A 91 -6.65 -12.77 -9.98
CA VAL A 91 -5.89 -11.50 -9.83
C VAL A 91 -5.51 -10.94 -11.21
N ALA A 92 -5.04 -11.81 -12.13
CA ALA A 92 -4.70 -11.38 -13.48
C ALA A 92 -5.89 -10.80 -14.25
N GLU A 93 -7.06 -11.44 -14.15
CA GLU A 93 -8.31 -10.98 -14.78
C GLU A 93 -8.82 -9.66 -14.18
N ASP A 94 -8.78 -9.52 -12.84
CA ASP A 94 -9.23 -8.32 -12.13
C ASP A 94 -8.37 -7.11 -12.50
N PHE A 95 -7.04 -7.27 -12.47
CA PHE A 95 -6.13 -6.18 -12.83
C PHE A 95 -6.14 -5.87 -14.32
N ALA A 96 -6.32 -6.85 -15.21
CA ALA A 96 -6.53 -6.58 -16.62
C ALA A 96 -7.84 -5.81 -16.88
N THR A 97 -8.89 -6.13 -16.13
CA THR A 97 -10.17 -5.41 -16.19
C THR A 97 -10.01 -3.97 -15.66
N LEU A 98 -9.37 -3.81 -14.50
CA LEU A 98 -9.10 -2.50 -13.91
C LEU A 98 -8.24 -1.64 -14.84
N ASP A 99 -7.23 -2.24 -15.48
CA ASP A 99 -6.34 -1.55 -16.42
C ASP A 99 -7.10 -1.00 -17.61
N LEU A 100 -8.01 -1.78 -18.17
CA LEU A 100 -8.88 -1.35 -19.28
C LEU A 100 -9.86 -0.25 -18.85
N LEU A 101 -10.51 -0.39 -17.69
CA LEU A 101 -11.45 0.61 -17.16
C LEU A 101 -10.75 1.93 -16.83
N SER A 102 -9.52 1.84 -16.35
CA SER A 102 -8.73 3.02 -15.94
C SER A 102 -7.87 3.61 -17.05
N ASN A 103 -7.92 3.07 -18.27
CA ASN A 103 -7.08 3.49 -19.39
C ASN A 103 -5.57 3.38 -19.09
N GLY A 104 -5.14 2.23 -18.54
CA GLY A 104 -3.73 1.90 -18.33
C GLY A 104 -3.12 2.44 -17.04
N ARG A 105 -3.93 2.73 -16.01
CA ARG A 105 -3.48 3.29 -14.73
C ARG A 105 -3.33 2.26 -13.60
N ALA A 106 -3.60 0.97 -13.86
CA ALA A 106 -3.53 -0.06 -12.84
C ALA A 106 -2.08 -0.43 -12.49
N GLU A 107 -1.79 -0.51 -11.20
CA GLU A 107 -0.55 -1.08 -10.65
C GLU A 107 -0.89 -2.06 -9.53
N ILE A 108 -0.01 -2.99 -9.24
CA ILE A 108 -0.24 -3.98 -8.17
C ILE A 108 0.98 -4.08 -7.27
N VAL A 109 0.80 -3.88 -5.98
CA VAL A 109 1.81 -4.27 -4.98
C VAL A 109 1.39 -5.58 -4.37
N VAL A 110 2.19 -6.63 -4.55
CA VAL A 110 1.90 -7.95 -4.00
C VAL A 110 2.62 -8.18 -2.68
N GLY A 111 1.94 -8.83 -1.77
CA GLY A 111 2.49 -9.23 -0.49
C GLY A 111 2.08 -10.65 -0.11
N ARG A 112 2.84 -11.25 0.81
CA ARG A 112 2.59 -12.59 1.30
C ARG A 112 1.35 -12.66 2.22
N GLY A 113 1.08 -11.56 2.94
CA GLY A 113 0.20 -11.62 4.10
C GLY A 113 0.86 -12.32 5.30
N ILE A 114 0.37 -12.02 6.49
CA ILE A 114 0.92 -12.57 7.74
C ILE A 114 -0.14 -13.25 8.61
N ASN A 115 -1.43 -13.05 8.30
CA ASN A 115 -2.53 -13.55 9.12
C ASN A 115 -2.83 -15.02 8.81
N PRO A 116 -2.60 -15.98 9.75
CA PRO A 116 -2.89 -17.39 9.55
C PRO A 116 -4.37 -17.69 9.25
N GLU A 117 -5.30 -16.88 9.76
CA GLU A 117 -6.73 -17.04 9.51
C GLU A 117 -7.08 -16.82 8.03
N THR A 118 -6.41 -15.87 7.39
CA THR A 118 -6.55 -15.63 5.95
C THR A 118 -6.09 -16.85 5.15
N TYR A 119 -4.93 -17.41 5.48
CA TYR A 119 -4.43 -18.63 4.84
C TYR A 119 -5.39 -19.82 5.01
N ALA A 120 -5.95 -19.99 6.21
CA ALA A 120 -6.91 -21.06 6.49
C ALA A 120 -8.21 -20.90 5.70
N ALA A 121 -8.70 -19.65 5.57
CA ALA A 121 -9.96 -19.36 4.89
C ALA A 121 -9.86 -19.46 3.36
N PHE A 122 -8.72 -19.10 2.79
CA PHE A 122 -8.53 -19.05 1.32
C PHE A 122 -7.66 -20.21 0.81
N GLY A 123 -8.01 -21.43 1.16
CA GLY A 123 -7.45 -22.64 0.57
C GLY A 123 -6.61 -23.52 1.51
N GLY A 124 -6.51 -23.17 2.81
CA GLY A 124 -5.83 -24.01 3.81
C GLY A 124 -4.33 -24.14 3.59
N LEU A 125 -3.70 -23.17 2.95
CA LEU A 125 -2.26 -23.15 2.69
C LEU A 125 -1.47 -22.90 3.98
N ASP A 126 -0.26 -23.46 4.08
CA ASP A 126 0.62 -23.23 5.22
C ASP A 126 1.29 -21.85 5.13
N PRO A 127 1.09 -20.94 6.10
CA PRO A 127 1.73 -19.63 6.11
C PRO A 127 3.27 -19.69 6.10
N LYS A 128 3.87 -20.80 6.55
CA LYS A 128 5.33 -21.01 6.50
C LYS A 128 5.85 -21.12 5.07
N GLN A 129 5.02 -21.61 4.15
CA GLN A 129 5.32 -21.71 2.72
C GLN A 129 4.95 -20.43 1.94
N GLY A 130 4.40 -19.42 2.60
CA GLY A 130 3.86 -18.21 1.95
C GLY A 130 4.80 -17.51 0.98
N HIS A 131 6.12 -17.55 1.23
CA HIS A 131 7.11 -17.01 0.28
C HIS A 131 7.25 -17.85 -0.99
N ALA A 132 7.27 -19.18 -0.87
CA ALA A 132 7.35 -20.08 -2.01
C ALA A 132 6.06 -20.03 -2.84
N ILE A 133 4.90 -20.03 -2.16
CA ILE A 133 3.57 -19.87 -2.78
C ILE A 133 3.52 -18.56 -3.58
N MET A 134 3.93 -17.45 -2.99
CA MET A 134 3.91 -16.14 -3.64
C MET A 134 4.86 -16.10 -4.83
N ALA A 135 6.06 -16.67 -4.71
CA ALA A 135 7.04 -16.70 -5.80
C ALA A 135 6.51 -17.48 -7.02
N GLU A 136 5.87 -18.64 -6.81
CA GLU A 136 5.21 -19.39 -7.90
C GLU A 136 4.07 -18.59 -8.53
N LYS A 137 3.22 -17.98 -7.71
CA LYS A 137 2.08 -17.22 -8.20
C LYS A 137 2.47 -15.95 -8.96
N ILE A 138 3.59 -15.31 -8.60
CA ILE A 138 4.15 -14.20 -9.38
C ILE A 138 4.58 -14.67 -10.77
N GLN A 139 5.21 -15.84 -10.89
CA GLN A 139 5.60 -16.38 -12.19
C GLN A 139 4.39 -16.65 -13.07
N LEU A 140 3.33 -17.24 -12.52
CA LEU A 140 2.10 -17.46 -13.27
C LEU A 140 1.41 -16.15 -13.64
N LEU A 141 1.39 -15.16 -12.74
CA LEU A 141 0.81 -13.85 -13.00
C LEU A 141 1.53 -13.13 -14.16
N ASP A 142 2.86 -13.14 -14.15
CA ASP A 142 3.68 -12.59 -15.24
C ASP A 142 3.40 -13.32 -16.57
N GLN A 143 3.32 -14.65 -16.55
CA GLN A 143 3.01 -15.44 -17.74
C GLN A 143 1.60 -15.17 -18.28
N LEU A 144 0.58 -15.03 -17.41
CA LEU A 144 -0.78 -14.70 -17.80
C LEU A 144 -0.86 -13.35 -18.54
N TRP A 145 -0.14 -12.33 -18.06
CA TRP A 145 -0.15 -11.01 -18.69
C TRP A 145 0.74 -10.89 -19.92
N SER A 146 1.85 -11.65 -19.98
CA SER A 146 2.82 -11.57 -21.08
C SER A 146 2.47 -12.47 -22.26
N SER A 147 1.74 -13.58 -22.04
CA SER A 147 1.46 -14.57 -23.09
C SER A 147 0.44 -14.07 -24.11
N LYS A 148 0.83 -14.05 -25.37
CA LYS A 148 -0.06 -13.70 -26.49
C LYS A 148 -0.85 -14.88 -27.04
N GLU A 149 -0.34 -16.09 -26.81
CA GLU A 149 -0.93 -17.35 -27.25
C GLU A 149 -1.38 -18.18 -26.04
N PRO A 150 -2.34 -19.11 -26.21
CA PRO A 150 -2.71 -20.03 -25.15
C PRO A 150 -1.50 -20.85 -24.66
N PHE A 151 -1.45 -21.07 -23.35
CA PHE A 151 -0.37 -21.84 -22.70
C PHE A 151 -0.93 -22.78 -21.63
N SER A 152 -0.13 -23.75 -21.23
CA SER A 152 -0.43 -24.65 -20.12
C SER A 152 0.53 -24.37 -18.96
N TRP A 153 0.05 -24.53 -17.73
CA TRP A 153 0.81 -24.31 -16.49
C TRP A 153 0.75 -25.54 -15.60
N SER A 154 1.82 -25.81 -14.86
CA SER A 154 1.84 -26.81 -13.81
C SER A 154 2.72 -26.29 -12.68
N GLY A 155 2.12 -26.02 -11.52
CA GLY A 155 2.79 -25.53 -10.32
C GLY A 155 2.65 -26.49 -9.14
N GLU A 156 3.39 -26.25 -8.10
CA GLU A 156 3.31 -26.99 -6.84
C GLU A 156 2.11 -26.53 -5.99
N PHE A 157 1.89 -25.22 -5.92
CA PHE A 157 0.88 -24.61 -5.05
C PHE A 157 -0.41 -24.23 -5.80
N ARG A 158 -0.29 -23.94 -7.07
CA ARG A 158 -1.45 -23.71 -7.94
C ARG A 158 -1.56 -24.82 -8.97
N GLY A 159 -2.68 -25.55 -8.91
CA GLY A 159 -2.95 -26.69 -9.80
C GLY A 159 -2.86 -26.35 -11.30
N PRO A 160 -2.83 -27.35 -12.17
CA PRO A 160 -2.56 -27.17 -13.59
C PRO A 160 -3.63 -26.33 -14.30
N LEU A 161 -3.18 -25.62 -15.34
CA LEU A 161 -4.02 -24.98 -16.35
C LEU A 161 -3.73 -25.65 -17.68
N ASP A 162 -4.73 -25.87 -18.49
CA ASP A 162 -4.57 -26.48 -19.81
C ASP A 162 -5.08 -25.55 -20.90
N ASN A 163 -4.16 -25.17 -21.80
CA ASN A 163 -4.44 -24.37 -22.99
C ASN A 163 -5.28 -23.11 -22.69
N VAL A 164 -4.84 -22.30 -21.73
CA VAL A 164 -5.54 -21.09 -21.30
C VAL A 164 -4.94 -19.83 -21.91
N GLN A 165 -5.78 -18.85 -22.18
CA GLN A 165 -5.39 -17.50 -22.58
C GLN A 165 -6.17 -16.49 -21.74
N LEU A 166 -5.48 -15.53 -21.14
CA LEU A 166 -6.11 -14.49 -20.32
C LEU A 166 -7.07 -13.62 -21.16
N LYS A 167 -8.30 -13.44 -20.66
CA LYS A 167 -9.30 -12.51 -21.19
C LYS A 167 -10.05 -11.83 -20.03
N PRO A 168 -10.13 -10.47 -20.01
CA PRO A 168 -9.49 -9.56 -20.97
C PRO A 168 -7.96 -9.54 -20.83
N SER A 169 -7.28 -8.95 -21.81
CA SER A 169 -5.85 -8.66 -21.71
C SER A 169 -5.65 -7.20 -21.28
N PRO A 170 -4.60 -6.86 -20.54
CA PRO A 170 -4.27 -5.48 -20.20
C PRO A 170 -4.06 -4.61 -21.44
N LEU A 171 -4.26 -3.27 -21.29
CA LEU A 171 -4.28 -2.32 -22.40
C LEU A 171 -2.94 -2.20 -23.13
N ALA A 172 -1.85 -2.06 -22.39
CA ALA A 172 -0.52 -1.76 -22.93
C ALA A 172 0.57 -2.73 -22.45
N GLY A 173 0.20 -3.92 -22.03
CA GLY A 173 1.07 -4.92 -21.43
C GLY A 173 0.77 -5.11 -19.94
N ALA A 174 1.62 -5.86 -19.24
CA ALA A 174 1.40 -6.17 -17.84
C ALA A 174 1.32 -4.90 -16.98
N PRO A 175 0.32 -4.78 -16.08
CA PRO A 175 0.33 -3.77 -15.02
C PRO A 175 1.65 -3.81 -14.25
N ARG A 176 2.14 -2.64 -13.80
CA ARG A 176 3.38 -2.61 -13.03
C ARG A 176 3.22 -3.38 -11.72
N LEU A 177 4.07 -4.39 -11.54
CA LEU A 177 4.07 -5.24 -10.36
C LEU A 177 5.18 -4.79 -9.41
N TRP A 178 4.80 -4.49 -8.17
CA TRP A 178 5.69 -4.15 -7.07
C TRP A 178 5.74 -5.28 -6.05
N MET A 179 6.88 -5.44 -5.39
CA MET A 179 7.01 -6.33 -4.25
C MET A 179 6.86 -5.54 -2.94
N GLY A 180 5.79 -5.78 -2.20
CA GLY A 180 5.65 -5.36 -0.81
C GLY A 180 6.50 -6.26 0.08
N THR A 181 7.60 -5.74 0.63
CA THR A 181 8.56 -6.56 1.36
C THR A 181 8.60 -6.26 2.85
N GLY A 182 9.03 -7.27 3.62
CA GLY A 182 9.30 -7.13 5.05
C GLY A 182 10.62 -6.41 5.35
N THR A 183 11.02 -6.46 6.60
CA THR A 183 12.17 -5.73 7.15
C THR A 183 13.49 -6.51 7.11
N THR A 184 13.62 -7.53 6.26
CA THR A 184 14.79 -8.41 6.23
C THR A 184 15.60 -8.27 4.96
N GLU A 185 16.92 -8.37 5.07
CA GLU A 185 17.85 -8.41 3.93
C GLU A 185 17.48 -9.51 2.92
N GLU A 186 17.09 -10.70 3.41
CA GLU A 186 16.68 -11.81 2.55
C GLU A 186 15.50 -11.42 1.63
N SER A 187 14.49 -10.74 2.16
CA SER A 187 13.33 -10.31 1.36
C SER A 187 13.68 -9.28 0.32
N VAL A 188 14.59 -8.35 0.64
CA VAL A 188 15.09 -7.32 -0.26
C VAL A 188 15.93 -7.95 -1.39
N ARG A 189 16.82 -8.88 -1.06
CA ARG A 189 17.62 -9.64 -2.06
C ARG A 189 16.74 -10.43 -3.01
N ARG A 190 15.68 -11.06 -2.49
CA ARG A 190 14.71 -11.81 -3.31
C ARG A 190 13.99 -10.90 -4.30
N THR A 191 13.55 -9.71 -3.86
CA THR A 191 12.92 -8.70 -4.72
C THR A 191 13.87 -8.26 -5.84
N ALA A 192 15.12 -7.94 -5.49
CA ALA A 192 16.13 -7.55 -6.47
C ALA A 192 16.44 -8.67 -7.47
N THR A 193 16.55 -9.93 -7.01
CA THR A 193 16.77 -11.10 -7.89
C THR A 193 15.64 -11.26 -8.92
N GLN A 194 14.40 -10.99 -8.53
CA GLN A 194 13.26 -10.98 -9.45
C GLN A 194 13.23 -9.75 -10.37
N GLY A 195 14.02 -8.72 -10.06
CA GLY A 195 14.06 -7.47 -10.81
C GLY A 195 12.79 -6.64 -10.69
N LEU A 196 12.09 -6.75 -9.57
CA LEU A 196 10.82 -6.06 -9.32
C LEU A 196 11.05 -4.75 -8.54
N PRO A 197 10.23 -3.72 -8.76
CA PRO A 197 10.11 -2.56 -7.89
C PRO A 197 9.85 -2.96 -6.43
N LEU A 198 10.46 -2.22 -5.50
CA LEU A 198 10.39 -2.45 -4.07
C LEU A 198 9.44 -1.47 -3.40
N MET A 199 8.39 -1.95 -2.73
CA MET A 199 7.54 -1.13 -1.85
C MET A 199 7.86 -1.45 -0.40
N LEU A 200 8.45 -0.49 0.32
CA LEU A 200 8.81 -0.64 1.71
C LEU A 200 7.60 -0.41 2.62
N PRO A 201 7.36 -1.27 3.62
CA PRO A 201 6.38 -1.01 4.66
C PRO A 201 6.97 -0.06 5.74
N SER A 202 7.47 1.10 5.31
CA SER A 202 8.24 2.03 6.17
C SER A 202 7.41 2.68 7.28
N ILE A 203 6.11 2.49 7.25
CA ILE A 203 5.16 2.83 8.31
C ILE A 203 5.37 2.02 9.62
N PHE A 204 6.09 0.88 9.57
CA PHE A 204 6.24 -0.03 10.71
C PHE A 204 7.57 0.11 11.46
N ALA A 205 8.54 0.82 10.94
CA ALA A 205 9.84 1.00 11.59
C ALA A 205 10.42 2.39 11.29
N ARG A 206 11.35 2.83 12.15
CA ARG A 206 12.05 4.10 11.98
C ARG A 206 12.78 4.14 10.65
N ILE A 207 12.92 5.33 10.10
CA ILE A 207 13.47 5.55 8.75
C ILE A 207 14.89 4.98 8.58
N ASP A 208 15.74 5.08 9.60
CA ASP A 208 17.11 4.59 9.63
C ASP A 208 17.24 3.07 9.43
N THR A 209 16.19 2.31 9.75
CA THR A 209 16.10 0.86 9.53
C THR A 209 16.18 0.50 8.04
N TRP A 210 15.68 1.37 7.18
CA TRP A 210 15.46 1.06 5.76
C TRP A 210 16.66 1.38 4.87
N GLY A 211 17.49 2.37 5.22
CA GLY A 211 18.62 2.79 4.41
C GLY A 211 19.57 1.65 4.00
N PRO A 212 20.05 0.80 4.93
CA PRO A 212 20.91 -0.33 4.58
C PRO A 212 20.22 -1.34 3.64
N LEU A 213 18.92 -1.58 3.80
CA LEU A 213 18.15 -2.50 2.96
C LEU A 213 17.97 -1.97 1.53
N VAL A 214 17.67 -0.68 1.41
CA VAL A 214 17.53 -0.02 0.11
C VAL A 214 18.86 0.01 -0.64
N LYS A 215 19.96 0.24 0.06
CA LYS A 215 21.30 0.19 -0.53
C LYS A 215 21.59 -1.18 -1.15
N ILE A 216 21.33 -2.28 -0.41
CA ILE A 216 21.50 -3.65 -0.92
C ILE A 216 20.61 -3.89 -2.15
N TYR A 217 19.37 -3.43 -2.11
CA TYR A 217 18.45 -3.57 -3.24
C TYR A 217 18.98 -2.86 -4.49
N ARG A 218 19.41 -1.61 -4.36
CA ARG A 218 19.94 -0.81 -5.47
C ARG A 218 21.18 -1.44 -6.08
N GLU A 219 22.16 -1.81 -5.27
CA GLU A 219 23.39 -2.47 -5.72
C GLU A 219 23.07 -3.72 -6.56
N LEU A 220 22.17 -4.58 -6.08
CA LEU A 220 21.79 -5.81 -6.79
C LEU A 220 20.99 -5.55 -8.08
N MET A 221 20.19 -4.50 -8.15
CA MET A 221 19.49 -4.11 -9.37
C MET A 221 20.45 -3.56 -10.41
N GLU A 222 21.38 -2.71 -9.98
CA GLU A 222 22.43 -2.14 -10.85
C GLU A 222 23.36 -3.22 -11.40
N GLU A 223 23.77 -4.21 -10.60
CA GLU A 223 24.54 -5.38 -11.05
C GLU A 223 23.84 -6.17 -12.15
N GLN A 224 22.50 -6.16 -12.18
CA GLN A 224 21.68 -6.78 -13.23
C GLN A 224 21.41 -5.85 -14.42
N GLY A 225 21.92 -4.61 -14.40
CA GLY A 225 21.63 -3.61 -15.42
C GLY A 225 20.17 -3.12 -15.40
N LYS A 226 19.47 -3.27 -14.26
CA LYS A 226 18.09 -2.83 -14.07
C LYS A 226 18.04 -1.54 -13.27
N GLN A 227 17.07 -0.68 -13.57
CA GLN A 227 16.83 0.52 -12.78
C GLN A 227 16.10 0.15 -11.48
N PRO A 228 16.66 0.48 -10.30
CA PRO A 228 15.98 0.30 -9.04
C PRO A 228 14.82 1.31 -8.92
N ILE A 229 13.65 0.84 -8.46
CA ILE A 229 12.49 1.67 -8.17
C ILE A 229 12.05 1.37 -6.75
N VAL A 230 11.94 2.40 -5.91
CA VAL A 230 11.65 2.27 -4.48
C VAL A 230 10.44 3.09 -4.10
N GLY A 231 9.46 2.45 -3.46
CA GLY A 231 8.35 3.11 -2.78
C GLY A 231 8.53 3.06 -1.26
N SER A 232 8.01 4.07 -0.59
CA SER A 232 7.95 4.16 0.88
C SER A 232 6.57 4.60 1.34
N CYS A 233 6.28 4.56 2.65
CA CYS A 233 5.03 5.04 3.20
C CYS A 233 5.20 5.58 4.63
N SER A 234 4.29 6.49 5.04
CA SER A 234 4.19 6.98 6.42
C SER A 234 2.78 7.44 6.75
N TYR A 235 2.45 7.51 8.04
CA TYR A 235 1.29 8.25 8.52
C TYR A 235 1.61 9.74 8.50
N ILE A 236 0.67 10.57 8.02
CA ILE A 236 0.88 12.01 7.90
C ILE A 236 -0.32 12.78 8.44
N HIS A 237 -0.04 13.83 9.23
CA HIS A 237 -1.01 14.84 9.61
C HIS A 237 -0.36 16.23 9.65
N VAL A 238 -0.97 17.18 8.96
CA VAL A 238 -0.46 18.54 8.82
C VAL A 238 -1.56 19.52 9.23
N ALA A 239 -1.20 20.52 10.03
CA ALA A 239 -2.02 21.69 10.30
C ALA A 239 -1.15 22.95 10.20
N GLU A 240 -1.75 24.15 10.15
CA GLU A 240 -1.00 25.42 10.03
C GLU A 240 -0.03 25.62 11.21
N ASP A 241 -0.41 25.19 12.42
CA ASP A 241 0.41 25.21 13.62
C ASP A 241 0.80 23.79 14.05
N GLY A 242 2.08 23.54 14.27
CA GLY A 242 2.61 22.22 14.59
C GLY A 242 2.16 21.69 15.95
N GLN A 243 1.94 22.54 16.95
CA GLN A 243 1.40 22.10 18.22
C GLN A 243 -0.07 21.67 18.07
N THR A 244 -0.86 22.45 17.36
CA THR A 244 -2.24 22.13 17.02
C THR A 244 -2.33 20.81 16.28
N ALA A 245 -1.48 20.57 15.26
CA ALA A 245 -1.41 19.29 14.56
C ALA A 245 -1.20 18.11 15.52
N ARG A 246 -0.21 18.23 16.41
CA ARG A 246 0.12 17.17 17.38
C ARG A 246 -1.00 16.90 18.37
N GLU A 247 -1.66 17.95 18.90
CA GLU A 247 -2.77 17.82 19.85
C GLU A 247 -4.01 17.21 19.20
N GLN A 248 -4.37 17.68 18.01
CA GLN A 248 -5.53 17.18 17.26
C GLN A 248 -5.37 15.71 16.89
N TRP A 249 -4.21 15.31 16.41
CA TRP A 249 -4.01 13.96 15.89
C TRP A 249 -3.72 12.89 16.94
N ARG A 250 -3.21 13.31 18.12
CA ARG A 250 -2.83 12.38 19.20
C ARG A 250 -3.87 11.30 19.50
N PRO A 251 -5.15 11.62 19.77
CA PRO A 251 -6.14 10.60 20.12
C PRO A 251 -6.39 9.61 18.97
N TYR A 252 -6.41 10.07 17.73
CA TYR A 252 -6.66 9.26 16.55
C TYR A 252 -5.50 8.30 16.27
N LEU A 253 -4.28 8.81 16.16
CA LEU A 253 -3.10 7.99 15.90
C LEU A 253 -2.82 6.99 17.02
N THR A 254 -2.89 7.44 18.28
CA THR A 254 -2.64 6.57 19.45
C THR A 254 -3.69 5.45 19.53
N GLY A 255 -4.97 5.79 19.34
CA GLY A 255 -6.06 4.82 19.31
C GLY A 255 -5.90 3.80 18.21
N TYR A 256 -5.61 4.27 17.00
CA TYR A 256 -5.37 3.41 15.84
C TYR A 256 -4.17 2.46 16.03
N VAL A 257 -3.01 2.99 16.41
CA VAL A 257 -1.80 2.16 16.59
C VAL A 257 -1.98 1.15 17.72
N SER A 258 -2.66 1.53 18.81
CA SER A 258 -2.99 0.62 19.91
C SER A 258 -3.88 -0.53 19.41
N TRP A 259 -4.92 -0.22 18.66
CA TRP A 259 -5.80 -1.20 18.06
C TRP A 259 -5.05 -2.10 17.05
N ALA A 260 -4.26 -1.54 16.14
CA ALA A 260 -3.50 -2.30 15.16
C ALA A 260 -2.48 -3.25 15.81
N ARG A 261 -1.77 -2.79 16.87
CA ARG A 261 -0.87 -3.64 17.66
C ARG A 261 -1.61 -4.80 18.32
N ASN A 262 -2.82 -4.58 18.85
CA ASN A 262 -3.63 -5.63 19.44
C ASN A 262 -4.02 -6.72 18.42
N LEU A 263 -4.30 -6.37 17.17
CA LEU A 263 -4.54 -7.34 16.10
C LEU A 263 -3.32 -8.24 15.84
N LEU A 264 -2.12 -7.71 16.05
CA LEU A 264 -0.86 -8.45 15.93
C LEU A 264 -0.45 -9.15 17.25
N GLY A 265 -1.35 -9.18 18.25
CA GLY A 265 -1.11 -9.83 19.54
C GLY A 265 -0.21 -9.05 20.51
N SER A 266 0.16 -7.81 20.19
CA SER A 266 0.95 -6.96 21.07
C SER A 266 0.05 -6.08 21.96
N LYS A 267 0.31 -6.13 23.27
CA LYS A 267 -0.34 -5.26 24.27
C LYS A 267 0.59 -4.15 24.79
N ALA A 268 1.72 -3.92 24.12
CA ALA A 268 2.66 -2.88 24.51
C ALA A 268 1.97 -1.51 24.43
N PRO A 269 2.17 -0.65 25.41
CA PRO A 269 1.63 0.71 25.39
C PRO A 269 2.16 1.47 24.17
N VAL A 270 1.35 2.38 23.68
CA VAL A 270 1.72 3.27 22.57
C VAL A 270 2.20 4.58 23.17
N ASP A 271 3.45 4.93 22.91
CA ASP A 271 3.96 6.26 23.16
C ASP A 271 3.77 7.13 21.91
N TYR A 272 3.01 8.20 22.06
CA TYR A 272 2.73 9.10 20.95
C TYR A 272 3.97 9.86 20.50
N GLN A 273 4.86 10.23 21.44
CA GLN A 273 6.09 10.94 21.12
C GLN A 273 7.00 10.06 20.24
N ASP A 274 7.16 8.79 20.61
CA ASP A 274 7.92 7.83 19.80
C ASP A 274 7.35 7.68 18.38
N LEU A 275 6.02 7.75 18.22
CA LEU A 275 5.40 7.68 16.90
C LEU A 275 5.75 8.89 16.02
N ILE A 276 5.55 10.10 16.54
CA ILE A 276 5.78 11.34 15.77
C ILE A 276 7.27 11.67 15.58
N GLU A 277 8.15 11.17 16.42
CA GLU A 277 9.61 11.22 16.23
C GLU A 277 10.11 10.08 15.32
N GLY A 278 9.36 9.00 15.20
CA GLY A 278 9.71 7.79 14.46
C GLY A 278 9.07 7.68 13.09
N THR A 279 7.92 7.03 13.05
CA THR A 279 7.27 6.57 11.80
C THR A 279 6.19 7.49 11.27
N ALA A 280 5.68 8.40 12.09
CA ALA A 280 4.61 9.33 11.71
C ALA A 280 5.16 10.75 11.50
N LEU A 281 4.65 11.45 10.51
CA LEU A 281 4.98 12.82 10.20
C LEU A 281 3.84 13.71 10.67
N CYS A 282 4.10 14.52 11.71
CA CYS A 282 3.10 15.39 12.30
C CYS A 282 3.67 16.75 12.62
N GLY A 283 3.04 17.81 12.15
CA GLY A 283 3.51 19.17 12.38
C GLY A 283 2.89 20.20 11.46
N ASN A 284 3.51 21.40 11.44
CA ASN A 284 3.22 22.37 10.39
C ASN A 284 3.92 21.97 9.06
N PRO A 285 3.63 22.66 7.94
CA PRO A 285 4.21 22.31 6.65
C PRO A 285 5.74 22.28 6.63
N GLU A 286 6.43 23.17 7.35
CA GLU A 286 7.90 23.21 7.41
C GLU A 286 8.47 22.01 8.17
N GLU A 287 7.88 21.67 9.32
CA GLU A 287 8.27 20.50 10.12
C GLU A 287 8.06 19.19 9.33
N VAL A 288 6.96 19.08 8.61
CA VAL A 288 6.68 17.90 7.78
C VAL A 288 7.59 17.83 6.57
N LEU A 289 7.88 18.95 5.92
CA LEU A 289 8.85 19.03 4.82
C LEU A 289 10.26 18.59 5.25
N ASP A 290 10.74 19.06 6.41
CA ASP A 290 12.03 18.64 6.97
C ASP A 290 12.09 17.13 7.20
N ARG A 291 11.01 16.56 7.76
CA ARG A 291 10.89 15.10 7.95
C ARG A 291 10.82 14.33 6.64
N MET A 292 10.15 14.85 5.60
CA MET A 292 10.16 14.27 4.25
C MET A 292 11.56 14.32 3.63
N GLY A 293 12.35 15.37 3.92
CA GLY A 293 13.77 15.45 3.57
C GLY A 293 14.58 14.26 4.08
N THR A 294 14.31 13.82 5.33
CA THR A 294 14.95 12.62 5.89
C THR A 294 14.64 11.34 5.08
N PHE A 295 13.40 11.18 4.57
CA PHE A 295 13.07 10.07 3.67
C PHE A 295 13.87 10.13 2.38
N LYS A 296 14.05 11.31 1.81
CA LYS A 296 14.87 11.53 0.61
C LYS A 296 16.32 11.19 0.88
N ASP A 297 16.88 11.63 1.98
CA ASP A 297 18.30 11.40 2.32
C ASP A 297 18.62 9.93 2.61
N VAL A 298 17.71 9.19 3.24
CA VAL A 298 17.95 7.82 3.71
C VAL A 298 17.48 6.77 2.72
N ILE A 299 16.32 6.96 2.09
CA ILE A 299 15.68 6.00 1.17
C ILE A 299 15.78 6.48 -0.26
N ASP A 300 15.63 7.79 -0.51
CA ASP A 300 15.49 8.43 -1.84
C ASP A 300 14.40 7.70 -2.66
N PRO A 301 13.12 7.68 -2.18
CA PRO A 301 12.07 6.92 -2.84
C PRO A 301 11.60 7.63 -4.12
N ASP A 302 11.25 6.83 -5.13
CA ASP A 302 10.60 7.32 -6.36
C ASP A 302 9.17 7.78 -6.06
N ILE A 303 8.48 7.05 -5.16
CA ILE A 303 7.14 7.39 -4.68
C ILE A 303 7.04 7.22 -3.17
N HIS A 304 6.34 8.15 -2.50
CA HIS A 304 5.99 8.04 -1.09
C HIS A 304 4.47 8.01 -0.92
N LEU A 305 3.95 6.97 -0.25
CA LEU A 305 2.54 6.80 0.02
C LEU A 305 2.17 7.38 1.38
N ALA A 306 1.36 8.42 1.39
CA ALA A 306 0.92 9.15 2.57
C ALA A 306 -0.41 8.58 3.10
N ALA A 307 -0.40 8.03 4.32
CA ALA A 307 -1.59 7.56 4.99
C ALA A 307 -2.15 8.67 5.89
N PHE A 308 -3.18 9.36 5.42
CA PHE A 308 -3.82 10.47 6.13
C PHE A 308 -5.03 10.04 6.96
N ASP A 309 -5.69 8.93 6.64
CA ASP A 309 -7.05 8.58 7.05
C ASP A 309 -7.14 7.61 8.23
N CYS A 310 -6.09 7.48 9.05
CA CYS A 310 -6.06 6.52 10.15
C CYS A 310 -6.83 6.99 11.40
N GLY A 311 -7.43 6.02 12.13
CA GLY A 311 -7.97 6.23 13.48
C GLY A 311 -9.33 6.92 13.55
N ALA A 312 -10.18 6.77 12.55
CA ALA A 312 -11.49 7.42 12.43
C ALA A 312 -11.41 8.95 12.45
N LEU A 313 -10.37 9.50 11.80
CA LEU A 313 -10.24 10.93 11.58
C LEU A 313 -11.50 11.47 10.86
N PRO A 314 -12.12 12.60 11.31
CA PRO A 314 -13.22 13.20 10.59
C PRO A 314 -12.86 13.53 9.15
N HIS A 315 -13.77 13.28 8.21
CA HIS A 315 -13.50 13.46 6.78
C HIS A 315 -13.10 14.90 6.42
N GLU A 316 -13.69 15.90 7.06
CA GLU A 316 -13.32 17.31 6.86
C GLU A 316 -11.85 17.55 7.26
N MET A 317 -11.43 17.08 8.45
CA MET A 317 -10.04 17.20 8.92
C MET A 317 -9.06 16.44 8.01
N LEU A 318 -9.48 15.29 7.46
CA LEU A 318 -8.71 14.54 6.48
C LEU A 318 -8.47 15.37 5.22
N ILE A 319 -9.51 15.96 4.65
CA ILE A 319 -9.41 16.78 3.43
C ILE A 319 -8.57 18.03 3.68
N ASP A 320 -8.72 18.70 4.83
CA ASP A 320 -7.92 19.87 5.19
C ASP A 320 -6.43 19.53 5.29
N THR A 321 -6.10 18.42 5.95
CA THR A 321 -4.72 17.92 6.02
C THR A 321 -4.15 17.61 4.63
N MET A 322 -4.91 16.93 3.77
CA MET A 322 -4.50 16.60 2.41
C MET A 322 -4.27 17.88 1.58
N ALA A 323 -5.19 18.85 1.67
CA ALA A 323 -5.09 20.11 0.93
C ALA A 323 -3.88 20.94 1.37
N LEU A 324 -3.66 21.07 2.67
CA LEU A 324 -2.50 21.79 3.21
C LEU A 324 -1.18 21.11 2.83
N PHE A 325 -1.11 19.78 2.90
CA PHE A 325 0.06 19.02 2.46
C PHE A 325 0.31 19.21 0.96
N ALA A 326 -0.73 19.15 0.15
CA ALA A 326 -0.63 19.31 -1.31
C ALA A 326 -0.18 20.72 -1.72
N SER A 327 -0.66 21.77 -1.05
CA SER A 327 -0.32 23.16 -1.38
C SER A 327 1.06 23.60 -0.84
N GLU A 328 1.43 23.17 0.36
CA GLU A 328 2.60 23.72 1.07
C GLU A 328 3.80 22.78 1.14
N VAL A 329 3.60 21.46 1.04
CA VAL A 329 4.67 20.46 1.16
C VAL A 329 5.04 19.86 -0.19
N MET A 330 4.08 19.32 -0.94
CA MET A 330 4.34 18.62 -2.20
C MET A 330 5.14 19.45 -3.23
N PRO A 331 4.90 20.76 -3.44
CA PRO A 331 5.66 21.54 -4.42
C PRO A 331 7.14 21.73 -4.09
N LYS A 332 7.56 21.40 -2.87
CA LYS A 332 8.93 21.59 -2.38
C LYS A 332 9.71 20.25 -2.29
N LEU A 333 9.07 19.11 -2.62
CA LEU A 333 9.66 17.76 -2.65
C LEU A 333 10.22 17.41 -4.02
#